data_82343cca7c8a4dfddf9754d7e67c2092
#
_entry.id   82343cca7c8a4dfddf9754d7e67c2092
#
_cell.length_a   1.000
_cell.length_b   1.000
_cell.length_c   1.000
_cell.angle_alpha   90.00
_cell.angle_beta   90.00
_cell.angle_gamma   90.00
#
_symmetry.space_group_name_H-M   'P 1'
#
loop_
_entity.id
_entity.type
_entity.pdbx_description
1 polymer ?
#
loop_
_entity_poly.entity_id
_entity_poly.type
_entity_poly.pdbx_seq_one_letter_code
_entity_poly.pdbx_strand_id
1 'polypeptide(L)'
;MKLNRLLALLLTAAFATAAQAENVGVAVAANFTGPIQVIAPLFERDTGHKIVPAFGATGKFYAQITNGAPFEVLLSADDETPARLVKEGHGVTGSTFTYAIGKLVLWSPDPKLIDNKGEILKKGGFKHIAIANPKTAPYGAAAVQTMSKLGVLESVKPLFVQGENISQTHQFVTTGNAELGFVAYSQVIKNGQIGGGSGWLVPANLYDPIRQDAVLLAKGQNNPAAKALLDYLKGEKAQVVIKSFGYELR
;
A
#
# COMPACT_ATOMS: atom_id res chain seq x y z
N MET A 1 50.85 55.30 30.31
CA MET A 1 50.06 54.99 29.06
C MET A 1 49.65 53.53 29.13
N LYS A 2 48.39 53.24 29.45
CA LYS A 2 47.87 51.89 29.56
C LYS A 2 47.07 51.60 28.32
N LEU A 3 47.53 50.65 27.54
CA LEU A 3 46.88 50.20 26.25
C LEU A 3 45.87 49.14 26.59
N ASN A 4 44.56 49.47 26.56
CA ASN A 4 43.46 48.55 26.72
C ASN A 4 43.31 47.71 25.43
N ARG A 5 43.63 46.43 25.51
CA ARG A 5 43.28 45.46 24.48
C ARG A 5 41.86 44.99 24.73
N LEU A 6 40.90 45.50 23.98
CA LEU A 6 39.58 44.94 23.88
C LEU A 6 39.65 43.64 23.06
N LEU A 7 39.47 42.53 23.74
CA LEU A 7 39.29 41.21 23.10
C LEU A 7 37.83 41.09 22.72
N ALA A 8 37.52 41.30 21.45
CA ALA A 8 36.17 41.03 20.89
C ALA A 8 36.01 39.52 20.75
N LEU A 9 35.27 38.88 21.67
CA LEU A 9 34.78 37.53 21.51
C LEU A 9 33.65 37.57 20.46
N LEU A 10 33.94 37.13 19.24
CA LEU A 10 32.92 36.78 18.25
C LEU A 10 32.26 35.46 18.69
N LEU A 11 31.13 35.56 19.37
CA LEU A 11 30.20 34.42 19.53
C LEU A 11 29.57 34.13 18.16
N THR A 12 30.13 33.19 17.43
CA THR A 12 29.43 32.54 16.31
C THR A 12 28.33 31.65 16.89
N ALA A 13 27.14 32.21 17.03
CA ALA A 13 25.94 31.43 17.29
C ALA A 13 25.67 30.56 16.05
N ALA A 14 26.10 29.30 16.11
CA ALA A 14 25.65 28.28 15.16
C ALA A 14 24.16 28.10 15.41
N PHE A 15 23.32 28.72 14.59
CA PHE A 15 21.91 28.36 14.48
C PHE A 15 21.87 26.96 13.93
N ALA A 16 21.91 25.96 14.82
CA ALA A 16 21.39 24.64 14.46
C ALA A 16 19.92 24.83 14.16
N THR A 17 19.56 24.88 12.88
CA THR A 17 18.16 24.74 12.46
C THR A 17 17.72 23.38 12.95
N ALA A 18 17.09 23.34 14.13
CA ALA A 18 16.37 22.14 14.57
C ALA A 18 15.38 21.81 13.45
N ALA A 19 15.58 20.71 12.79
CA ALA A 19 14.61 20.22 11.82
C ALA A 19 13.28 20.09 12.56
N GLN A 20 12.34 20.98 12.24
CA GLN A 20 11.04 21.00 12.90
C GLN A 20 10.32 19.70 12.55
N ALA A 21 9.81 19.02 13.58
CA ALA A 21 8.99 17.82 13.37
C ALA A 21 7.72 18.21 12.62
N GLU A 22 7.50 17.58 11.49
CA GLU A 22 6.33 17.84 10.62
C GLU A 22 5.50 16.58 10.49
N ASN A 23 4.20 16.76 10.33
CA ASN A 23 3.29 15.69 9.95
C ASN A 23 3.21 15.59 8.43
N VAL A 24 3.06 14.37 7.91
CA VAL A 24 2.78 14.12 6.49
C VAL A 24 1.48 13.36 6.34
N GLY A 25 0.52 13.93 5.61
CA GLY A 25 -0.75 13.32 5.26
C GLY A 25 -0.60 12.33 4.10
N VAL A 26 -0.79 11.04 4.37
CA VAL A 26 -0.51 9.96 3.41
C VAL A 26 -1.78 9.20 3.05
N ALA A 27 -2.12 9.18 1.76
CA ALA A 27 -3.12 8.26 1.21
C ALA A 27 -2.44 6.89 0.98
N VAL A 28 -2.87 5.87 1.70
CA VAL A 28 -2.25 4.53 1.69
C VAL A 28 -3.23 3.51 1.15
N ALA A 29 -2.88 2.84 0.06
CA ALA A 29 -3.66 1.72 -0.46
C ALA A 29 -3.81 0.63 0.62
N ALA A 30 -5.04 0.15 0.80
CA ALA A 30 -5.44 -0.67 1.96
C ALA A 30 -4.62 -1.97 2.13
N ASN A 31 -4.05 -2.52 1.05
CA ASN A 31 -3.16 -3.68 1.12
C ASN A 31 -1.85 -3.39 1.86
N PHE A 32 -1.44 -2.12 1.94
CA PHE A 32 -0.19 -1.70 2.57
C PHE A 32 -0.38 -1.25 4.04
N THR A 33 -1.58 -1.44 4.60
CA THR A 33 -1.90 -1.08 5.99
C THR A 33 -0.92 -1.71 6.99
N GLY A 34 -0.66 -3.02 6.89
CA GLY A 34 0.27 -3.71 7.78
C GLY A 34 1.69 -3.15 7.74
N PRO A 35 2.33 -3.07 6.57
CA PRO A 35 3.67 -2.48 6.45
C PRO A 35 3.77 -1.07 6.99
N ILE A 36 2.84 -0.16 6.63
CA ILE A 36 2.94 1.25 7.06
C ILE A 36 2.77 1.41 8.57
N GLN A 37 1.98 0.55 9.22
CA GLN A 37 1.83 0.55 10.68
C GLN A 37 3.14 0.17 11.39
N VAL A 38 4.00 -0.64 10.77
CA VAL A 38 5.34 -0.96 11.29
C VAL A 38 6.34 0.12 10.90
N ILE A 39 6.27 0.65 9.68
CA ILE A 39 7.19 1.68 9.16
C ILE A 39 6.99 3.01 9.89
N ALA A 40 5.74 3.42 10.17
CA ALA A 40 5.46 4.75 10.72
C ALA A 40 6.19 5.04 12.04
N PRO A 41 6.19 4.16 13.07
CA PRO A 41 6.96 4.41 14.29
C PRO A 41 8.49 4.37 14.08
N LEU A 42 8.98 3.60 13.10
CA LEU A 42 10.39 3.59 12.74
C LEU A 42 10.79 4.93 12.09
N PHE A 43 9.97 5.40 11.16
CA PHE A 43 10.15 6.69 10.50
C PHE A 43 10.14 7.85 11.50
N GLU A 44 9.14 7.88 12.40
CA GLU A 44 9.04 8.92 13.44
C GLU A 44 10.26 8.94 14.35
N ARG A 45 10.72 7.77 14.82
CA ARG A 45 11.91 7.65 15.64
C ARG A 45 13.18 8.14 14.93
N ASP A 46 13.33 7.80 13.63
CA ASP A 46 14.57 8.04 12.88
C ASP A 46 14.66 9.46 12.31
N THR A 47 13.52 10.13 12.08
CA THR A 47 13.45 11.44 11.41
C THR A 47 12.83 12.54 12.26
N GLY A 48 12.10 12.20 13.32
CA GLY A 48 11.27 13.12 14.09
C GLY A 48 9.94 13.49 13.40
N HIS A 49 9.76 13.15 12.13
CA HIS A 49 8.51 13.42 11.39
C HIS A 49 7.47 12.33 11.63
N LYS A 50 6.18 12.68 11.48
CA LYS A 50 5.07 11.76 11.75
C LYS A 50 4.22 11.49 10.51
N ILE A 51 3.94 10.21 10.24
CA ILE A 51 3.01 9.79 9.19
C ILE A 51 1.57 9.85 9.74
N VAL A 52 0.66 10.53 9.02
CA VAL A 52 -0.78 10.55 9.27
C VAL A 52 -1.47 9.79 8.14
N PRO A 53 -1.67 8.46 8.28
CA PRO A 53 -2.18 7.63 7.19
C PRO A 53 -3.70 7.66 7.11
N ALA A 54 -4.24 7.69 5.89
CA ALA A 54 -5.61 7.31 5.58
C ALA A 54 -5.59 6.07 4.69
N PHE A 55 -6.47 5.11 4.95
CA PHE A 55 -6.50 3.82 4.24
C PHE A 55 -7.71 3.70 3.32
N GLY A 56 -7.51 3.22 2.09
CA GLY A 56 -8.59 3.09 1.12
C GLY A 56 -8.18 2.41 -0.17
N ALA A 57 -9.08 2.43 -1.16
CA ALA A 57 -8.78 1.97 -2.51
C ALA A 57 -8.05 3.07 -3.30
N THR A 58 -7.08 2.68 -4.13
CA THR A 58 -6.30 3.57 -5.00
C THR A 58 -7.18 4.50 -5.83
N GLY A 59 -8.19 3.98 -6.53
CA GLY A 59 -9.08 4.79 -7.36
C GLY A 59 -9.98 5.76 -6.56
N LYS A 60 -10.28 5.44 -5.29
CA LYS A 60 -10.98 6.38 -4.40
C LYS A 60 -10.05 7.53 -3.99
N PHE A 61 -8.78 7.24 -3.70
CA PHE A 61 -7.79 8.28 -3.42
C PHE A 61 -7.52 9.16 -4.64
N TYR A 62 -7.45 8.59 -5.85
CA TYR A 62 -7.38 9.37 -7.06
C TYR A 62 -8.52 10.40 -7.12
N ALA A 63 -9.77 9.97 -6.93
CA ALA A 63 -10.91 10.87 -6.95
C ALA A 63 -10.85 11.93 -5.85
N GLN A 64 -10.41 11.59 -4.63
CA GLN A 64 -10.26 12.54 -3.53
C GLN A 64 -9.15 13.57 -3.81
N ILE A 65 -8.00 13.14 -4.32
CA ILE A 65 -6.85 14.01 -4.64
C ILE A 65 -7.23 15.01 -5.73
N THR A 66 -7.87 14.55 -6.81
CA THR A 66 -8.31 15.43 -7.92
C THR A 66 -9.41 16.40 -7.49
N ASN A 67 -10.19 16.07 -6.45
CA ASN A 67 -11.15 16.96 -5.81
C ASN A 67 -10.58 17.78 -4.64
N GLY A 68 -9.25 17.82 -4.50
CA GLY A 68 -8.57 18.74 -3.59
C GLY A 68 -8.35 18.23 -2.18
N ALA A 69 -8.49 16.93 -1.89
CA ALA A 69 -8.13 16.35 -0.59
C ALA A 69 -6.68 16.70 -0.19
N PRO A 70 -6.40 16.93 1.12
CA PRO A 70 -5.13 17.47 1.58
C PRO A 70 -4.02 16.41 1.76
N PHE A 71 -4.01 15.38 0.91
CA PHE A 71 -2.93 14.39 0.93
C PHE A 71 -1.66 14.96 0.32
N GLU A 72 -0.53 14.56 0.88
CA GLU A 72 0.81 15.01 0.49
C GLU A 72 1.63 13.91 -0.18
N VAL A 73 1.33 12.65 0.13
CA VAL A 73 1.92 11.46 -0.49
C VAL A 73 0.80 10.46 -0.80
N LEU A 74 0.90 9.79 -1.94
CA LEU A 74 0.09 8.61 -2.25
C LEU A 74 1.01 7.39 -2.32
N LEU A 75 0.66 6.34 -1.56
CA LEU A 75 1.19 4.99 -1.71
C LEU A 75 0.11 4.16 -2.41
N SER A 76 0.22 4.07 -3.73
CA SER A 76 -0.74 3.41 -4.61
C SER A 76 -0.55 1.89 -4.62
N ALA A 77 -1.61 1.14 -4.96
CA ALA A 77 -1.52 -0.28 -5.25
C ALA A 77 -1.38 -0.58 -6.76
N ASP A 78 -1.19 0.44 -7.59
CA ASP A 78 -0.86 0.37 -9.02
C ASP A 78 0.21 1.42 -9.36
N ASP A 79 0.73 1.38 -10.59
CA ASP A 79 1.66 2.36 -11.17
C ASP A 79 0.95 3.36 -12.09
N GLU A 80 -0.26 3.05 -12.57
CA GLU A 80 -1.03 3.90 -13.49
C GLU A 80 -1.56 5.17 -12.78
N THR A 81 -2.10 5.03 -11.56
CA THR A 81 -2.68 6.15 -10.81
C THR A 81 -1.66 7.21 -10.46
N PRO A 82 -0.46 6.90 -9.91
CA PRO A 82 0.62 7.88 -9.71
C PRO A 82 1.06 8.57 -11.01
N ALA A 83 1.24 7.82 -12.09
CA ALA A 83 1.62 8.38 -13.39
C ALA A 83 0.55 9.36 -13.92
N ARG A 84 -0.72 9.00 -13.77
CA ARG A 84 -1.86 9.84 -14.14
C ARG A 84 -1.93 11.13 -13.32
N LEU A 85 -1.76 11.05 -12.01
CA LEU A 85 -1.74 12.22 -11.12
C LEU A 85 -0.61 13.20 -11.48
N VAL A 86 0.57 12.69 -11.83
CA VAL A 86 1.69 13.52 -12.32
C VAL A 86 1.32 14.19 -13.64
N LYS A 87 0.76 13.46 -14.60
CA LYS A 87 0.33 14.00 -15.90
C LYS A 87 -0.72 15.09 -15.76
N GLU A 88 -1.62 14.97 -14.79
CA GLU A 88 -2.72 15.91 -14.52
C GLU A 88 -2.30 17.08 -13.60
N GLY A 89 -1.03 17.14 -13.15
CA GLY A 89 -0.51 18.23 -12.31
C GLY A 89 -0.82 18.09 -10.81
N HIS A 90 -1.37 16.96 -10.37
CA HIS A 90 -1.63 16.66 -8.96
C HIS A 90 -0.44 15.98 -8.27
N GLY A 91 0.50 15.41 -9.03
CA GLY A 91 1.76 14.81 -8.56
C GLY A 91 2.98 15.57 -9.05
N VAL A 92 4.06 15.51 -8.28
CA VAL A 92 5.34 16.14 -8.62
C VAL A 92 6.10 15.29 -9.61
N THR A 93 6.49 15.87 -10.74
CA THR A 93 7.25 15.19 -11.80
C THR A 93 8.57 14.64 -11.23
N GLY A 94 8.88 13.39 -11.58
CA GLY A 94 10.12 12.71 -11.17
C GLY A 94 10.11 12.17 -9.74
N SER A 95 8.99 12.29 -9.00
CA SER A 95 8.87 11.76 -7.63
C SER A 95 8.37 10.31 -7.56
N THR A 96 7.88 9.77 -8.68
CA THR A 96 7.28 8.43 -8.73
C THR A 96 8.33 7.34 -8.72
N PHE A 97 8.12 6.29 -7.92
CA PHE A 97 8.93 5.07 -7.92
C PHE A 97 8.14 3.88 -7.41
N THR A 98 8.48 2.67 -7.88
CA THR A 98 7.90 1.42 -7.38
C THR A 98 8.49 1.08 -6.01
N TYR A 99 7.64 1.08 -4.97
CA TYR A 99 8.06 0.76 -3.61
C TYR A 99 7.78 -0.70 -3.22
N ALA A 100 6.87 -1.39 -3.94
CA ALA A 100 6.50 -2.78 -3.69
C ALA A 100 5.88 -3.43 -4.93
N ILE A 101 5.98 -4.77 -5.04
CA ILE A 101 5.22 -5.57 -5.99
C ILE A 101 4.39 -6.55 -5.18
N GLY A 102 3.06 -6.45 -5.31
CA GLY A 102 2.09 -7.23 -4.54
C GLY A 102 1.82 -8.61 -5.15
N LYS A 103 1.29 -9.50 -4.30
CA LYS A 103 0.84 -10.84 -4.72
C LYS A 103 -0.61 -11.07 -4.33
N LEU A 104 -1.34 -11.72 -5.22
CA LEU A 104 -2.75 -12.09 -5.02
C LEU A 104 -2.85 -13.49 -4.43
N VAL A 105 -3.74 -13.68 -3.48
CA VAL A 105 -4.06 -14.97 -2.85
C VAL A 105 -5.55 -15.19 -2.86
N LEU A 106 -6.00 -16.38 -3.26
CA LEU A 106 -7.33 -16.87 -2.91
C LEU A 106 -7.21 -17.49 -1.51
N TRP A 107 -7.97 -16.99 -0.54
CA TRP A 107 -7.83 -17.37 0.87
C TRP A 107 -9.18 -17.65 1.53
N SER A 108 -9.17 -18.56 2.49
CA SER A 108 -10.28 -18.90 3.40
C SER A 108 -9.75 -19.14 4.82
N PRO A 109 -10.48 -18.77 5.89
CA PRO A 109 -10.16 -19.16 7.25
C PRO A 109 -10.35 -20.66 7.51
N ASP A 110 -11.14 -21.37 6.67
CA ASP A 110 -11.26 -22.83 6.75
C ASP A 110 -9.97 -23.49 6.22
N PRO A 111 -9.25 -24.28 7.04
CA PRO A 111 -7.99 -24.89 6.65
C PRO A 111 -8.11 -25.97 5.57
N LYS A 112 -9.33 -26.38 5.21
CA LYS A 112 -9.60 -27.47 4.26
C LYS A 112 -10.29 -27.01 2.97
N LEU A 113 -10.73 -25.76 2.89
CA LEU A 113 -11.58 -25.31 1.78
C LEU A 113 -10.80 -25.12 0.48
N ILE A 114 -9.61 -24.52 0.55
CA ILE A 114 -8.81 -24.17 -0.63
C ILE A 114 -7.60 -25.10 -0.74
N ASP A 115 -7.47 -25.73 -1.89
CA ASP A 115 -6.26 -26.46 -2.27
C ASP A 115 -5.16 -25.49 -2.78
N ASN A 116 -3.94 -26.00 -2.97
CA ASN A 116 -2.81 -25.21 -3.46
C ASN A 116 -2.86 -24.91 -4.98
N LYS A 117 -3.98 -25.22 -5.65
CA LYS A 117 -4.18 -25.04 -7.10
C LYS A 117 -5.39 -24.15 -7.45
N GLY A 118 -6.21 -23.80 -6.44
CA GLY A 118 -7.43 -23.00 -6.65
C GLY A 118 -8.53 -23.75 -7.39
N GLU A 119 -8.53 -25.08 -7.39
CA GLU A 119 -9.53 -25.90 -8.09
C GLU A 119 -10.97 -25.66 -7.58
N ILE A 120 -11.12 -25.16 -6.38
CA ILE A 120 -12.41 -24.77 -5.78
C ILE A 120 -13.19 -23.80 -6.70
N LEU A 121 -12.48 -22.92 -7.43
CA LEU A 121 -13.11 -21.96 -8.36
C LEU A 121 -13.85 -22.66 -9.51
N LYS A 122 -13.41 -23.85 -9.92
CA LYS A 122 -14.03 -24.68 -10.97
C LYS A 122 -15.03 -25.65 -10.38
N LYS A 123 -14.71 -26.25 -9.23
CA LYS A 123 -15.55 -27.28 -8.58
C LYS A 123 -16.77 -26.69 -7.90
N GLY A 124 -16.72 -25.41 -7.50
CA GLY A 124 -17.75 -24.79 -6.68
C GLY A 124 -17.74 -25.33 -5.24
N GLY A 125 -18.91 -25.31 -4.57
CA GLY A 125 -19.04 -25.76 -3.19
C GLY A 125 -18.98 -24.64 -2.17
N PHE A 126 -19.04 -23.39 -2.64
CA PHE A 126 -19.17 -22.18 -1.83
C PHE A 126 -20.35 -21.35 -2.31
N LYS A 127 -20.92 -20.52 -1.43
CA LYS A 127 -22.06 -19.65 -1.75
C LYS A 127 -21.64 -18.23 -2.08
N HIS A 128 -20.56 -17.76 -1.45
CA HIS A 128 -20.07 -16.39 -1.63
C HIS A 128 -18.55 -16.38 -1.75
N ILE A 129 -18.05 -15.50 -2.62
CA ILE A 129 -16.64 -15.21 -2.77
C ILE A 129 -16.41 -13.70 -2.69
N ALA A 130 -15.52 -13.27 -1.81
CA ALA A 130 -15.21 -11.85 -1.63
C ALA A 130 -14.15 -11.39 -2.64
N ILE A 131 -14.41 -10.23 -3.27
CA ILE A 131 -13.44 -9.52 -4.12
C ILE A 131 -13.45 -8.02 -3.76
N ALA A 132 -12.35 -7.33 -3.96
CA ALA A 132 -12.36 -5.87 -3.93
C ALA A 132 -12.99 -5.32 -5.22
N ASN A 133 -13.55 -4.12 -5.14
CA ASN A 133 -14.16 -3.47 -6.31
C ASN A 133 -13.13 -3.33 -7.45
N PRO A 134 -13.29 -4.05 -8.57
CA PRO A 134 -12.28 -4.09 -9.63
C PRO A 134 -12.11 -2.75 -10.37
N LYS A 135 -13.08 -1.82 -10.23
CA LYS A 135 -13.01 -0.49 -10.85
C LYS A 135 -12.10 0.48 -10.07
N THR A 136 -11.87 0.22 -8.80
CA THR A 136 -11.15 1.17 -7.92
C THR A 136 -10.01 0.54 -7.13
N ALA A 137 -9.95 -0.80 -7.07
CA ALA A 137 -8.95 -1.54 -6.31
C ALA A 137 -8.15 -2.49 -7.21
N PRO A 138 -6.84 -2.29 -7.38
CA PRO A 138 -5.98 -3.10 -8.26
C PRO A 138 -6.02 -4.59 -7.97
N TYR A 139 -6.10 -4.99 -6.69
CA TYR A 139 -6.27 -6.40 -6.32
C TYR A 139 -7.62 -6.99 -6.77
N GLY A 140 -8.66 -6.16 -6.84
CA GLY A 140 -9.94 -6.58 -7.42
C GLY A 140 -9.87 -6.78 -8.93
N ALA A 141 -9.16 -5.91 -9.64
CA ALA A 141 -8.87 -6.07 -11.06
C ALA A 141 -8.07 -7.35 -11.32
N ALA A 142 -7.03 -7.62 -10.53
CA ALA A 142 -6.22 -8.83 -10.61
C ALA A 142 -7.05 -10.11 -10.35
N ALA A 143 -8.00 -10.07 -9.42
CA ALA A 143 -8.93 -11.18 -9.16
C ALA A 143 -9.81 -11.48 -10.37
N VAL A 144 -10.37 -10.44 -11.00
CA VAL A 144 -11.19 -10.58 -12.22
C VAL A 144 -10.35 -11.13 -13.38
N GLN A 145 -9.14 -10.62 -13.59
CA GLN A 145 -8.21 -11.13 -14.60
C GLN A 145 -7.90 -12.62 -14.38
N THR A 146 -7.62 -13.01 -13.12
CA THR A 146 -7.36 -14.40 -12.75
C THR A 146 -8.55 -15.30 -13.13
N MET A 147 -9.75 -14.94 -12.69
CA MET A 147 -10.96 -15.72 -12.98
C MET A 147 -11.29 -15.76 -14.48
N SER A 148 -11.03 -14.67 -15.21
CA SER A 148 -11.18 -14.62 -16.67
C SER A 148 -10.23 -15.59 -17.37
N LYS A 149 -8.94 -15.58 -17.02
CA LYS A 149 -7.93 -16.47 -17.59
C LYS A 149 -8.18 -17.95 -17.26
N LEU A 150 -8.81 -18.22 -16.12
CA LEU A 150 -9.25 -19.58 -15.73
C LEU A 150 -10.57 -20.01 -16.40
N GLY A 151 -11.27 -19.10 -17.08
CA GLY A 151 -12.56 -19.36 -17.72
C GLY A 151 -13.73 -19.55 -16.74
N VAL A 152 -13.57 -19.05 -15.48
CA VAL A 152 -14.58 -19.24 -14.42
C VAL A 152 -15.32 -17.96 -14.03
N LEU A 153 -14.95 -16.81 -14.59
CA LEU A 153 -15.49 -15.51 -14.16
C LEU A 153 -17.01 -15.47 -14.18
N GLU A 154 -17.63 -15.87 -15.28
CA GLU A 154 -19.09 -15.75 -15.46
C GLU A 154 -19.87 -16.70 -14.52
N SER A 155 -19.32 -17.86 -14.20
CA SER A 155 -19.95 -18.80 -13.25
C SER A 155 -19.81 -18.35 -11.80
N VAL A 156 -18.74 -17.64 -11.46
CA VAL A 156 -18.43 -17.19 -10.08
C VAL A 156 -19.00 -15.80 -9.79
N LYS A 157 -19.12 -14.94 -10.80
CA LYS A 157 -19.58 -13.55 -10.66
C LYS A 157 -20.92 -13.37 -9.92
N PRO A 158 -21.95 -14.24 -10.08
CA PRO A 158 -23.19 -14.13 -9.30
C PRO A 158 -23.00 -14.34 -7.80
N LEU A 159 -21.86 -14.91 -7.38
CA LEU A 159 -21.52 -15.22 -5.99
C LEU A 159 -20.66 -14.13 -5.33
N PHE A 160 -20.39 -13.03 -6.03
CA PHE A 160 -19.51 -11.97 -5.51
C PHE A 160 -20.11 -11.22 -4.33
N VAL A 161 -19.29 -11.10 -3.28
CA VAL A 161 -19.42 -10.11 -2.21
C VAL A 161 -18.32 -9.08 -2.43
N GLN A 162 -18.71 -7.88 -2.83
CA GLN A 162 -17.76 -6.84 -3.24
C GLN A 162 -17.44 -5.89 -2.10
N GLY A 163 -16.16 -5.84 -1.70
CA GLY A 163 -15.62 -4.84 -0.80
C GLY A 163 -15.19 -3.57 -1.55
N GLU A 164 -15.27 -2.42 -0.89
CA GLU A 164 -14.80 -1.13 -1.43
C GLU A 164 -13.28 -1.10 -1.65
N ASN A 165 -12.54 -1.87 -0.85
CA ASN A 165 -11.10 -2.05 -0.92
C ASN A 165 -10.69 -3.44 -0.43
N ILE A 166 -9.40 -3.78 -0.55
CA ILE A 166 -8.92 -5.11 -0.22
C ILE A 166 -8.97 -5.44 1.28
N SER A 167 -8.95 -4.44 2.18
CA SER A 167 -9.10 -4.68 3.62
C SER A 167 -10.53 -5.06 3.99
N GLN A 168 -11.53 -4.40 3.40
CA GLN A 168 -12.93 -4.79 3.58
C GLN A 168 -13.21 -6.17 2.97
N THR A 169 -12.58 -6.49 1.84
CA THR A 169 -12.65 -7.82 1.22
C THR A 169 -12.14 -8.89 2.18
N HIS A 170 -10.97 -8.69 2.76
CA HIS A 170 -10.40 -9.59 3.77
C HIS A 170 -11.32 -9.70 4.99
N GLN A 171 -11.92 -8.59 5.44
CA GLN A 171 -12.88 -8.59 6.55
C GLN A 171 -14.11 -9.44 6.24
N PHE A 172 -14.68 -9.37 5.03
CA PHE A 172 -15.83 -10.20 4.66
C PHE A 172 -15.53 -11.70 4.77
N VAL A 173 -14.31 -12.10 4.42
CA VAL A 173 -13.89 -13.50 4.57
C VAL A 173 -13.68 -13.87 6.03
N THR A 174 -12.99 -13.03 6.81
CA THR A 174 -12.72 -13.31 8.23
C THR A 174 -13.96 -13.33 9.10
N THR A 175 -15.00 -12.59 8.73
CA THR A 175 -16.27 -12.52 9.47
C THR A 175 -17.34 -13.50 8.95
N GLY A 176 -17.01 -14.32 7.93
CA GLY A 176 -17.92 -15.33 7.39
C GLY A 176 -19.00 -14.80 6.45
N ASN A 177 -18.91 -13.54 5.99
CA ASN A 177 -19.80 -13.00 4.95
C ASN A 177 -19.48 -13.58 3.55
N ALA A 178 -18.31 -14.18 3.39
CA ALA A 178 -17.92 -15.02 2.26
C ALA A 178 -17.04 -16.15 2.79
N GLU A 179 -17.19 -17.35 2.23
CA GLU A 179 -16.41 -18.52 2.67
C GLU A 179 -14.92 -18.40 2.24
N LEU A 180 -14.67 -17.70 1.14
CA LEU A 180 -13.33 -17.46 0.59
C LEU A 180 -13.32 -16.09 -0.12
N GLY A 181 -12.12 -15.62 -0.47
CA GLY A 181 -11.98 -14.38 -1.23
C GLY A 181 -10.58 -14.18 -1.79
N PHE A 182 -10.50 -13.31 -2.79
CA PHE A 182 -9.22 -12.84 -3.28
C PHE A 182 -8.72 -11.68 -2.42
N VAL A 183 -7.57 -11.90 -1.75
CA VAL A 183 -6.97 -10.97 -0.80
C VAL A 183 -5.51 -10.68 -1.17
N ALA A 184 -4.91 -9.65 -0.57
CA ALA A 184 -3.48 -9.41 -0.73
C ALA A 184 -2.68 -10.41 0.13
N TYR A 185 -1.58 -10.94 -0.39
CA TYR A 185 -0.72 -11.84 0.36
C TYR A 185 -0.23 -11.22 1.66
N SER A 186 0.03 -9.91 1.66
CA SER A 186 0.41 -9.13 2.85
C SER A 186 -0.58 -9.19 4.02
N GLN A 187 -1.85 -9.51 3.75
CA GLN A 187 -2.89 -9.59 4.78
C GLN A 187 -2.96 -10.97 5.46
N VAL A 188 -2.41 -11.99 4.81
CA VAL A 188 -2.53 -13.38 5.27
C VAL A 188 -1.18 -14.08 5.46
N ILE A 189 -0.05 -13.39 5.19
CA ILE A 189 1.27 -13.93 5.42
C ILE A 189 1.59 -14.04 6.91
N LYS A 190 2.12 -15.19 7.31
CA LYS A 190 2.66 -15.44 8.64
C LYS A 190 3.92 -16.31 8.49
N ASN A 191 5.05 -15.82 8.96
CA ASN A 191 6.33 -16.54 8.87
C ASN A 191 6.68 -16.98 7.43
N GLY A 192 6.43 -16.13 6.44
CA GLY A 192 6.74 -16.42 5.03
C GLY A 192 5.76 -17.35 4.30
N GLN A 193 4.69 -17.78 4.95
CA GLN A 193 3.67 -18.66 4.40
C GLN A 193 2.26 -18.09 4.56
N ILE A 194 1.27 -18.64 3.86
CA ILE A 194 -0.14 -18.32 4.10
C ILE A 194 -0.50 -18.84 5.50
N GLY A 195 -0.93 -17.93 6.38
CA GLY A 195 -1.29 -18.23 7.76
C GLY A 195 -2.80 -18.23 7.99
N GLY A 196 -3.25 -19.02 8.99
CA GLY A 196 -4.62 -18.95 9.50
C GLY A 196 -5.69 -19.39 8.51
N GLY A 197 -5.62 -20.65 8.02
CA GLY A 197 -6.62 -21.19 7.10
C GLY A 197 -6.00 -21.94 5.92
N SER A 198 -6.66 -21.90 4.79
CA SER A 198 -6.17 -22.44 3.53
C SER A 198 -6.07 -21.36 2.45
N GLY A 199 -5.20 -21.54 1.47
CA GLY A 199 -5.08 -20.56 0.40
C GLY A 199 -4.24 -21.03 -0.78
N TRP A 200 -4.45 -20.36 -1.89
CA TRP A 200 -3.72 -20.54 -3.12
C TRP A 200 -3.05 -19.23 -3.51
N LEU A 201 -1.71 -19.22 -3.50
CA LEU A 201 -0.94 -18.10 -4.05
C LEU A 201 -1.13 -18.13 -5.57
N VAL A 202 -1.81 -17.11 -6.09
CA VAL A 202 -2.18 -17.06 -7.51
C VAL A 202 -0.91 -16.92 -8.36
N PRO A 203 -0.69 -17.77 -9.37
CA PRO A 203 0.44 -17.65 -10.27
C PRO A 203 0.48 -16.32 -11.00
N ALA A 204 1.67 -15.70 -11.10
CA ALA A 204 1.85 -14.37 -11.66
C ALA A 204 1.43 -14.23 -13.15
N ASN A 205 1.33 -15.32 -13.89
CA ASN A 205 0.86 -15.32 -15.28
C ASN A 205 -0.67 -15.21 -15.41
N LEU A 206 -1.42 -15.29 -14.30
CA LEU A 206 -2.89 -15.20 -14.31
C LEU A 206 -3.42 -13.76 -14.13
N TYR A 207 -2.56 -12.80 -13.80
CA TYR A 207 -2.93 -11.38 -13.69
C TYR A 207 -1.72 -10.50 -14.04
N ASP A 208 -1.97 -9.22 -14.29
CA ASP A 208 -0.89 -8.26 -14.53
C ASP A 208 -0.14 -7.96 -13.23
N PRO A 209 1.18 -7.70 -13.27
CA PRO A 209 1.96 -7.41 -12.07
C PRO A 209 1.35 -6.27 -11.27
N ILE A 210 1.08 -6.50 -9.98
CA ILE A 210 0.56 -5.47 -9.06
C ILE A 210 1.74 -4.60 -8.61
N ARG A 211 2.22 -3.74 -9.50
CA ARG A 211 3.25 -2.75 -9.20
C ARG A 211 2.64 -1.65 -8.36
N GLN A 212 3.29 -1.30 -7.29
CA GLN A 212 2.80 -0.30 -6.34
C GLN A 212 3.76 0.87 -6.32
N ASP A 213 3.30 2.00 -6.84
CA ASP A 213 4.12 3.19 -6.92
C ASP A 213 3.74 4.22 -5.84
N ALA A 214 4.78 4.85 -5.30
CA ALA A 214 4.66 6.02 -4.47
C ALA A 214 4.80 7.29 -5.32
N VAL A 215 4.10 8.36 -4.93
CA VAL A 215 4.25 9.68 -5.55
C VAL A 215 4.12 10.79 -4.53
N LEU A 216 4.97 11.82 -4.64
CA LEU A 216 4.80 13.09 -3.95
C LEU A 216 3.67 13.87 -4.61
N LEU A 217 2.66 14.23 -3.85
CA LEU A 217 1.56 15.05 -4.37
C LEU A 217 1.94 16.54 -4.35
N ALA A 218 1.33 17.33 -5.21
CA ALA A 218 1.59 18.77 -5.33
C ALA A 218 1.45 19.50 -3.98
N LYS A 219 0.50 19.08 -3.13
CA LYS A 219 0.32 19.65 -1.78
C LYS A 219 1.46 19.35 -0.82
N GLY A 220 2.19 18.24 -1.02
CA GLY A 220 3.36 17.86 -0.20
C GLY A 220 4.69 18.42 -0.70
N GLN A 221 4.71 19.16 -1.82
CA GLN A 221 5.95 19.60 -2.47
C GLN A 221 6.89 20.38 -1.55
N ASN A 222 6.34 21.16 -0.63
CA ASN A 222 7.11 21.98 0.31
C ASN A 222 7.24 21.33 1.71
N ASN A 223 6.61 20.17 1.95
CA ASN A 223 6.70 19.47 3.23
C ASN A 223 7.97 18.60 3.27
N PRO A 224 8.94 18.88 4.17
CA PRO A 224 10.15 18.07 4.30
C PRO A 224 9.85 16.64 4.75
N ALA A 225 8.80 16.43 5.57
CA ALA A 225 8.39 15.10 6.01
C ALA A 225 7.89 14.23 4.84
N ALA A 226 7.22 14.82 3.84
CA ALA A 226 6.77 14.10 2.65
C ALA A 226 7.95 13.59 1.81
N LYS A 227 8.98 14.42 1.61
CA LYS A 227 10.21 14.05 0.90
C LYS A 227 10.98 12.99 1.69
N ALA A 228 11.16 13.21 2.99
CA ALA A 228 11.83 12.26 3.89
C ALA A 228 11.16 10.89 3.88
N LEU A 229 9.80 10.82 3.84
CA LEU A 229 9.07 9.57 3.77
C LEU A 229 9.36 8.80 2.47
N LEU A 230 9.36 9.49 1.32
CA LEU A 230 9.66 8.83 0.03
C LEU A 230 11.09 8.27 0.00
N ASP A 231 12.04 9.00 0.58
CA ASP A 231 13.43 8.52 0.68
C ASP A 231 13.57 7.39 1.71
N TYR A 232 12.84 7.46 2.82
CA TYR A 232 12.82 6.40 3.83
C TYR A 232 12.29 5.07 3.26
N LEU A 233 11.26 5.12 2.40
CA LEU A 233 10.70 3.94 1.74
C LEU A 233 11.71 3.24 0.81
N LYS A 234 12.68 3.97 0.25
CA LYS A 234 13.78 3.42 -0.54
C LYS A 234 14.91 2.84 0.32
N GLY A 235 14.93 3.19 1.61
CA GLY A 235 15.97 2.76 2.54
C GLY A 235 15.80 1.33 3.04
N GLU A 236 16.90 0.74 3.50
CA GLU A 236 16.98 -0.67 3.93
C GLU A 236 15.95 -1.02 5.02
N LYS A 237 15.75 -0.15 6.02
CA LYS A 237 14.80 -0.40 7.12
C LYS A 237 13.37 -0.60 6.63
N ALA A 238 12.89 0.26 5.74
CA ALA A 238 11.57 0.12 5.15
C ALA A 238 11.48 -1.11 4.24
N GLN A 239 12.50 -1.37 3.42
CA GLN A 239 12.56 -2.51 2.51
C GLN A 239 12.52 -3.85 3.25
N VAL A 240 13.20 -3.97 4.39
CA VAL A 240 13.14 -5.18 5.25
C VAL A 240 11.71 -5.42 5.74
N VAL A 241 11.02 -4.36 6.19
CA VAL A 241 9.61 -4.46 6.60
C VAL A 241 8.74 -4.86 5.42
N ILE A 242 8.87 -4.19 4.27
CA ILE A 242 8.07 -4.49 3.06
C ILE A 242 8.22 -5.94 2.65
N LYS A 243 9.46 -6.46 2.60
CA LYS A 243 9.73 -7.87 2.29
C LYS A 243 9.11 -8.85 3.30
N SER A 244 9.11 -8.49 4.59
CA SER A 244 8.55 -9.34 5.64
C SER A 244 7.03 -9.54 5.50
N PHE A 245 6.34 -8.61 4.81
CA PHE A 245 4.94 -8.75 4.43
C PHE A 245 4.73 -9.44 3.06
N GLY A 246 5.77 -10.09 2.51
CA GLY A 246 5.66 -10.89 1.29
C GLY A 246 5.67 -10.13 -0.03
N TYR A 247 5.94 -8.83 0.00
CA TYR A 247 6.15 -8.04 -1.21
C TYR A 247 7.51 -8.35 -1.84
N GLU A 248 7.57 -8.24 -3.16
CA GLU A 248 8.81 -8.18 -3.89
C GLU A 248 9.24 -6.71 -4.07
N LEU A 249 10.55 -6.50 -4.12
CA LEU A 249 11.16 -5.21 -4.47
C LEU A 249 11.78 -5.33 -5.86
N ARG A 250 11.91 -4.17 -6.51
CA ARG A 250 12.53 -4.08 -7.83
C ARG A 250 14.04 -4.01 -7.72
#